data_00235e29c8d8af4eac869364d06bc041
#
_entry.id   00235e29c8d8af4eac869364d06bc041
#
_cell.length_a   1.000
_cell.length_b   1.000
_cell.length_c   1.000
_cell.angle_alpha   90.00
_cell.angle_beta   90.00
_cell.angle_gamma   90.00
#
_symmetry.space_group_name_H-M   'P 1'
#
loop_
_entity.id
_entity.type
_entity.pdbx_description
1 polymer ?
#
loop_
_entity_poly.entity_id
_entity_poly.type
_entity_poly.pdbx_seq_one_letter_code
_entity_poly.pdbx_strand_id
1 'polypeptide(L)'
;MASLFAISLQSKENPIGDPLLMEAFVYSVICTTVLLQGMSSGIVARLLRLQRPDPNDWIIIGAHRFGRELAQAMDSHEERSIILLDTNPTNVKLAKKQGLKALLCDGMEAEELYEEEQSLFGTGFVLALTDNSELNQLLMQRWAEQLSRDIVYGWIPADYAPSITNIIGQPIFGNLDPPAVLSSELIKRNFTIETIPINHTTHFEISNAIPLVLLKGKQAKPINLKESLENQIKDGDSLIVYQKQNFQDAPKVRPDHLQKELKI
;
A
#
# COMPACT_ATOMS: atom_id res chain seq x y z
N MET A 1 38.16 4.40 -27.30
CA MET A 1 39.62 4.16 -27.37
C MET A 1 39.98 3.04 -28.34
N ALA A 2 39.43 1.81 -28.22
CA ALA A 2 39.77 0.69 -29.13
C ALA A 2 39.44 0.96 -30.60
N SER A 3 38.30 1.58 -30.92
CA SER A 3 37.95 1.97 -32.31
C SER A 3 38.87 3.05 -32.90
N LEU A 4 39.31 4.01 -32.05
CA LEU A 4 40.29 5.01 -32.47
C LEU A 4 41.67 4.39 -32.76
N PHE A 5 42.03 3.36 -32.00
CA PHE A 5 43.25 2.59 -32.20
C PHE A 5 43.17 1.76 -33.48
N ALA A 6 42.04 1.12 -33.78
CA ALA A 6 41.82 0.40 -35.03
C ALA A 6 41.92 1.33 -36.27
N ILE A 7 41.32 2.52 -36.21
CA ILE A 7 41.41 3.55 -37.27
C ILE A 7 42.86 4.02 -37.41
N SER A 8 43.60 4.20 -36.34
CA SER A 8 45.03 4.57 -36.37
C SER A 8 45.90 3.50 -37.03
N LEU A 9 45.54 2.23 -36.91
CA LEU A 9 46.24 1.12 -37.58
C LEU A 9 45.97 1.07 -39.11
N GLN A 10 44.77 1.49 -39.54
CA GLN A 10 44.41 1.61 -40.96
C GLN A 10 45.25 2.64 -41.69
N SER A 11 45.71 3.67 -41.01
CA SER A 11 46.44 4.79 -41.62
C SER A 11 47.93 4.52 -41.84
N LYS A 12 48.46 3.33 -41.49
CA LYS A 12 49.85 2.96 -41.69
C LYS A 12 50.08 2.30 -43.07
N GLU A 13 51.19 2.63 -43.73
CA GLU A 13 51.58 2.09 -45.07
C GLU A 13 51.73 0.56 -45.08
N ASN A 14 51.92 -0.10 -43.91
CA ASN A 14 51.94 -1.56 -43.74
C ASN A 14 50.99 -1.95 -42.61
N PRO A 15 49.73 -2.26 -42.90
CA PRO A 15 48.77 -2.65 -41.84
C PRO A 15 49.14 -4.02 -41.27
N ILE A 16 49.26 -4.08 -39.96
CA ILE A 16 49.45 -5.32 -39.19
C ILE A 16 48.11 -6.02 -39.10
N GLY A 17 47.87 -7.01 -39.94
CA GLY A 17 46.60 -7.75 -40.00
C GLY A 17 45.55 -7.07 -40.88
N ASP A 18 44.29 -7.57 -40.81
CA ASP A 18 43.13 -6.97 -41.50
C ASP A 18 42.45 -5.97 -40.53
N PRO A 19 42.56 -4.64 -40.78
CA PRO A 19 41.98 -3.61 -39.95
C PRO A 19 40.44 -3.70 -39.83
N LEU A 20 39.77 -4.17 -40.87
CA LEU A 20 38.31 -4.34 -40.89
C LEU A 20 37.88 -5.48 -39.96
N LEU A 21 38.66 -6.56 -39.94
CA LEU A 21 38.42 -7.68 -39.06
C LEU A 21 38.61 -7.27 -37.59
N MET A 22 39.60 -6.44 -37.28
CA MET A 22 39.86 -5.92 -35.95
C MET A 22 38.73 -4.98 -35.46
N GLU A 23 38.25 -4.12 -36.36
CA GLU A 23 37.12 -3.23 -36.07
C GLU A 23 35.84 -4.04 -35.83
N ALA A 24 35.53 -5.01 -36.67
CA ALA A 24 34.38 -5.90 -36.51
C ALA A 24 34.45 -6.70 -35.18
N PHE A 25 35.65 -7.16 -34.83
CA PHE A 25 35.85 -7.84 -33.53
C PHE A 25 35.55 -6.91 -32.32
N VAL A 26 36.06 -5.68 -32.34
CA VAL A 26 35.82 -4.69 -31.31
C VAL A 26 34.31 -4.39 -31.15
N TYR A 27 33.60 -4.16 -32.26
CA TYR A 27 32.16 -3.92 -32.22
C TYR A 27 31.39 -5.14 -31.74
N SER A 28 31.80 -6.35 -32.14
CA SER A 28 31.13 -7.57 -31.68
C SER A 28 31.30 -7.79 -30.18
N VAL A 29 32.49 -7.49 -29.62
CA VAL A 29 32.72 -7.55 -28.18
C VAL A 29 31.86 -6.52 -27.42
N ILE A 30 31.81 -5.28 -27.95
CA ILE A 30 30.98 -4.23 -27.35
C ILE A 30 29.49 -4.64 -27.36
N CYS A 31 28.99 -5.06 -28.53
CA CYS A 31 27.60 -5.52 -28.67
C CYS A 31 27.30 -6.69 -27.71
N THR A 32 28.18 -7.69 -27.67
CA THR A 32 28.00 -8.87 -26.82
C THR A 32 28.01 -8.49 -25.35
N THR A 33 28.93 -7.64 -24.90
CA THR A 33 28.98 -7.21 -23.50
C THR A 33 27.75 -6.39 -23.10
N VAL A 34 27.29 -5.47 -23.94
CA VAL A 34 26.09 -4.67 -23.69
C VAL A 34 24.84 -5.55 -23.61
N LEU A 35 24.70 -6.51 -24.53
CA LEU A 35 23.59 -7.46 -24.52
C LEU A 35 23.61 -8.35 -23.28
N LEU A 36 24.78 -8.91 -22.95
CA LEU A 36 24.93 -9.74 -21.74
C LEU A 36 24.61 -8.96 -20.46
N GLN A 37 25.11 -7.74 -20.33
CA GLN A 37 24.83 -6.89 -19.17
C GLN A 37 23.34 -6.51 -19.10
N GLY A 38 22.74 -6.13 -20.22
CA GLY A 38 21.31 -5.80 -20.28
C GLY A 38 20.40 -7.00 -19.91
N MET A 39 20.70 -8.17 -20.48
CA MET A 39 19.90 -9.38 -20.24
C MET A 39 20.14 -9.99 -18.85
N SER A 40 21.36 -9.88 -18.31
CA SER A 40 21.72 -10.47 -17.01
C SER A 40 21.28 -9.60 -15.84
N SER A 41 21.06 -8.30 -16.02
CA SER A 41 20.73 -7.39 -14.92
C SER A 41 19.48 -7.81 -14.14
N GLY A 42 18.41 -8.25 -14.81
CA GLY A 42 17.20 -8.75 -14.18
C GLY A 42 17.40 -10.07 -13.42
N ILE A 43 18.27 -10.95 -13.95
CA ILE A 43 18.61 -12.23 -13.31
C ILE A 43 19.45 -11.96 -12.05
N VAL A 44 20.44 -11.09 -12.16
CA VAL A 44 21.32 -10.69 -11.04
C VAL A 44 20.52 -9.98 -9.95
N ALA A 45 19.63 -9.05 -10.32
CA ALA A 45 18.75 -8.37 -9.37
C ALA A 45 17.84 -9.36 -8.62
N ARG A 46 17.34 -10.39 -9.32
CA ARG A 46 16.53 -11.46 -8.71
C ARG A 46 17.36 -12.33 -7.76
N LEU A 47 18.57 -12.72 -8.17
CA LEU A 47 19.47 -13.54 -7.37
C LEU A 47 19.92 -12.80 -6.10
N LEU A 48 20.19 -11.50 -6.20
CA LEU A 48 20.58 -10.63 -5.09
C LEU A 48 19.38 -10.17 -4.25
N ARG A 49 18.15 -10.60 -4.58
CA ARG A 49 16.89 -10.16 -3.94
C ARG A 49 16.70 -8.63 -3.96
N LEU A 50 17.27 -7.96 -4.93
CA LEU A 50 17.11 -6.52 -5.20
C LEU A 50 15.84 -6.23 -6.02
N GLN A 51 14.94 -7.20 -6.16
CA GLN A 51 13.64 -6.94 -6.77
C GLN A 51 12.88 -5.96 -5.88
N ARG A 52 12.31 -4.93 -6.52
CA ARG A 52 11.32 -4.09 -5.83
C ARG A 52 10.26 -5.03 -5.28
N PRO A 53 9.92 -4.93 -3.99
CA PRO A 53 8.80 -5.65 -3.43
C PRO A 53 7.54 -5.43 -4.27
N ASP A 54 6.58 -6.31 -4.08
CA ASP A 54 5.32 -6.27 -4.81
C ASP A 54 4.66 -4.88 -4.58
N PRO A 55 4.27 -4.13 -5.62
CA PRO A 55 3.68 -2.80 -5.47
C PRO A 55 2.32 -2.81 -4.75
N ASN A 56 1.95 -3.92 -4.14
CA ASN A 56 0.71 -4.10 -3.39
C ASN A 56 0.84 -3.87 -1.87
N ASP A 57 2.06 -3.64 -1.38
CA ASP A 57 2.31 -3.40 0.04
C ASP A 57 1.84 -2.00 0.48
N TRP A 58 1.37 -1.91 1.72
CA TRP A 58 0.79 -0.70 2.27
C TRP A 58 1.48 -0.24 3.53
N ILE A 59 1.66 1.08 3.65
CA ILE A 59 1.92 1.76 4.91
C ILE A 59 0.64 2.49 5.33
N ILE A 60 0.18 2.25 6.54
CA ILE A 60 -0.94 2.99 7.15
C ILE A 60 -0.42 3.77 8.34
N ILE A 61 -0.50 5.09 8.28
CA ILE A 61 -0.07 5.99 9.35
C ILE A 61 -1.27 6.27 10.25
N GLY A 62 -1.26 5.64 11.44
CA GLY A 62 -2.35 5.62 12.41
C GLY A 62 -2.74 4.19 12.79
N ALA A 63 -2.14 3.65 13.87
CA ALA A 63 -2.43 2.31 14.40
C ALA A 63 -3.55 2.30 15.46
N HIS A 64 -4.45 3.29 15.44
CA HIS A 64 -5.67 3.31 16.25
C HIS A 64 -6.63 2.19 15.84
N ARG A 65 -7.75 2.03 16.55
CA ARG A 65 -8.68 0.90 16.33
C ARG A 65 -9.13 0.78 14.87
N PHE A 66 -9.55 1.88 14.25
CA PHE A 66 -10.00 1.89 12.85
C PHE A 66 -8.87 1.48 11.89
N GLY A 67 -7.65 2.03 12.07
CA GLY A 67 -6.49 1.67 11.24
C GLY A 67 -6.13 0.19 11.35
N ARG A 68 -6.18 -0.40 12.55
CA ARG A 68 -5.92 -1.83 12.75
C ARG A 68 -6.98 -2.73 12.13
N GLU A 69 -8.26 -2.42 12.30
CA GLU A 69 -9.37 -3.18 11.70
C GLU A 69 -9.30 -3.12 10.16
N LEU A 70 -9.01 -1.94 9.63
CA LEU A 70 -8.82 -1.76 8.17
C LEU A 70 -7.63 -2.57 7.67
N ALA A 71 -6.48 -2.48 8.35
CA ALA A 71 -5.28 -3.26 8.02
C ALA A 71 -5.58 -4.77 8.05
N GLN A 72 -6.28 -5.25 9.08
CA GLN A 72 -6.64 -6.65 9.22
C GLN A 72 -7.57 -7.13 8.10
N ALA A 73 -8.56 -6.31 7.71
CA ALA A 73 -9.45 -6.62 6.59
C ALA A 73 -8.70 -6.64 5.24
N MET A 74 -7.72 -5.76 5.06
CA MET A 74 -6.88 -5.73 3.87
C MET A 74 -5.88 -6.89 3.81
N ASP A 75 -5.36 -7.37 4.94
CA ASP A 75 -4.35 -8.44 5.05
C ASP A 75 -4.96 -9.86 4.96
N SER A 76 -6.28 -9.97 4.96
CA SER A 76 -7.02 -11.26 5.04
C SER A 76 -6.66 -12.31 3.98
N HIS A 77 -5.83 -11.99 3.00
CA HIS A 77 -5.44 -12.88 1.91
C HIS A 77 -3.94 -13.19 1.83
N GLU A 78 -3.13 -12.81 2.84
CA GLU A 78 -1.66 -13.04 2.88
C GLU A 78 -0.88 -12.60 1.60
N GLU A 79 -1.54 -11.84 0.72
CA GLU A 79 -0.99 -11.49 -0.59
C GLU A 79 -0.28 -10.13 -0.59
N ARG A 80 -0.35 -9.39 0.53
CA ARG A 80 0.26 -8.06 0.68
C ARG A 80 0.81 -7.87 2.09
N SER A 81 1.87 -7.09 2.22
CA SER A 81 2.39 -6.69 3.52
C SER A 81 1.80 -5.34 3.92
N ILE A 82 1.24 -5.26 5.13
CA ILE A 82 0.71 -4.01 5.66
C ILE A 82 1.49 -3.66 6.91
N ILE A 83 2.03 -2.44 6.93
CA ILE A 83 2.80 -1.92 8.06
C ILE A 83 2.07 -0.70 8.62
N LEU A 84 1.81 -0.74 9.92
CA LEU A 84 1.20 0.36 10.65
C LEU A 84 2.28 1.22 11.29
N LEU A 85 2.20 2.53 11.12
CA LEU A 85 3.07 3.50 11.79
C LEU A 85 2.24 4.29 12.81
N ASP A 86 2.74 4.47 14.03
CA ASP A 86 2.08 5.30 15.05
C ASP A 86 3.12 5.79 16.06
N THR A 87 2.96 7.01 16.54
CA THR A 87 3.77 7.58 17.63
C THR A 87 3.31 7.12 19.01
N ASN A 88 2.12 6.51 19.12
CA ASN A 88 1.59 6.01 20.37
C ASN A 88 2.00 4.56 20.63
N PRO A 89 2.86 4.29 21.64
CA PRO A 89 3.35 2.94 21.93
C PRO A 89 2.23 1.96 22.31
N THR A 90 1.11 2.45 22.84
CA THR A 90 -0.04 1.61 23.17
C THR A 90 -0.72 1.08 21.90
N ASN A 91 -0.91 1.92 20.89
CA ASN A 91 -1.48 1.52 19.60
C ASN A 91 -0.62 0.50 18.91
N VAL A 92 0.70 0.75 18.87
CA VAL A 92 1.70 -0.18 18.27
C VAL A 92 1.69 -1.53 19.00
N LYS A 93 1.65 -1.53 20.34
CA LYS A 93 1.58 -2.75 21.14
C LYS A 93 0.29 -3.55 20.87
N LEU A 94 -0.84 -2.86 20.70
CA LEU A 94 -2.11 -3.50 20.37
C LEU A 94 -2.11 -4.08 18.97
N ALA A 95 -1.54 -3.36 17.99
CA ALA A 95 -1.39 -3.85 16.62
C ALA A 95 -0.54 -5.14 16.59
N LYS A 96 0.61 -5.15 17.24
CA LYS A 96 1.48 -6.32 17.36
C LYS A 96 0.79 -7.51 18.04
N LYS A 97 -0.02 -7.27 19.08
CA LYS A 97 -0.83 -8.33 19.74
C LYS A 97 -1.89 -8.93 18.81
N GLN A 98 -2.36 -8.17 17.83
CA GLN A 98 -3.30 -8.64 16.80
C GLN A 98 -2.62 -9.33 15.62
N GLY A 99 -1.29 -9.51 15.65
CA GLY A 99 -0.51 -10.14 14.59
C GLY A 99 -0.12 -9.19 13.45
N LEU A 100 -0.44 -7.89 13.58
CA LEU A 100 -0.11 -6.89 12.55
C LEU A 100 1.32 -6.40 12.71
N LYS A 101 1.98 -6.10 11.59
CA LYS A 101 3.27 -5.42 11.60
C LYS A 101 3.05 -3.95 11.98
N ALA A 102 3.77 -3.47 12.99
CA ALA A 102 3.65 -2.09 13.43
C ALA A 102 4.98 -1.55 13.95
N LEU A 103 5.28 -0.30 13.62
CA LEU A 103 6.48 0.43 14.02
C LEU A 103 6.09 1.63 14.88
N LEU A 104 6.89 1.88 15.94
CA LEU A 104 6.77 3.07 16.77
C LEU A 104 7.65 4.16 16.16
N CYS A 105 7.06 5.04 15.37
CA CYS A 105 7.79 6.09 14.68
C CYS A 105 6.87 7.24 14.28
N ASP A 106 7.46 8.38 13.94
CA ASP A 106 6.75 9.50 13.33
C ASP A 106 6.65 9.27 11.82
N GLY A 107 5.43 9.25 11.28
CA GLY A 107 5.20 9.14 9.84
C GLY A 107 5.76 10.30 9.00
N MET A 108 6.15 11.41 9.64
CA MET A 108 6.81 12.54 8.98
C MET A 108 8.28 12.25 8.63
N GLU A 109 8.91 11.27 9.29
CA GLU A 109 10.31 10.85 9.09
C GLU A 109 10.42 9.81 7.95
N ALA A 110 9.73 10.06 6.84
CA ALA A 110 9.61 9.10 5.73
C ALA A 110 10.97 8.70 5.12
N GLU A 111 11.92 9.63 5.03
CA GLU A 111 13.26 9.37 4.46
C GLU A 111 14.05 8.43 5.34
N GLU A 112 14.15 8.74 6.63
CA GLU A 112 14.89 7.92 7.61
C GLU A 112 14.29 6.53 7.71
N LEU A 113 12.96 6.44 7.74
CA LEU A 113 12.25 5.16 7.76
C LEU A 113 12.53 4.31 6.51
N TYR A 114 12.59 4.93 5.33
CA TYR A 114 12.87 4.23 4.08
C TYR A 114 14.32 3.74 4.01
N GLU A 115 15.27 4.47 4.58
CA GLU A 115 16.69 4.10 4.61
C GLU A 115 17.00 3.04 5.67
N GLU A 116 16.38 3.13 6.85
CA GLU A 116 16.69 2.26 7.98
C GLU A 116 15.92 0.93 7.96
N GLU A 117 14.65 0.96 7.54
CA GLU A 117 13.76 -0.18 7.61
C GLU A 117 13.61 -0.87 6.24
N GLN A 118 14.39 -1.92 6.02
CA GLN A 118 14.31 -2.74 4.80
C GLN A 118 12.89 -3.29 4.52
N SER A 119 12.07 -3.43 5.55
CA SER A 119 10.68 -3.87 5.42
C SER A 119 9.76 -2.87 4.72
N LEU A 120 10.17 -1.60 4.64
CA LEU A 120 9.44 -0.54 3.93
C LEU A 120 9.86 -0.43 2.46
N PHE A 121 10.98 -1.04 2.07
CA PHE A 121 11.42 -1.05 0.68
C PHE A 121 10.37 -1.71 -0.20
N GLY A 122 9.82 -0.91 -1.13
CA GLY A 122 8.86 -1.33 -2.12
C GLY A 122 7.41 -1.25 -1.72
N THR A 123 7.12 -0.53 -0.64
CA THR A 123 5.76 -0.10 -0.35
C THR A 123 5.15 0.52 -1.61
N GLY A 124 4.04 -0.07 -2.05
CA GLY A 124 3.30 0.43 -3.21
C GLY A 124 2.40 1.61 -2.85
N PHE A 125 1.90 1.66 -1.60
CA PHE A 125 0.87 2.61 -1.21
C PHE A 125 1.06 3.13 0.20
N VAL A 126 0.65 4.39 0.43
CA VAL A 126 0.64 5.01 1.76
C VAL A 126 -0.74 5.59 2.05
N LEU A 127 -1.25 5.38 3.26
CA LEU A 127 -2.49 5.94 3.77
C LEU A 127 -2.25 6.72 5.06
N ALA A 128 -2.34 8.04 5.00
CA ALA A 128 -2.35 8.90 6.18
C ALA A 128 -3.76 8.89 6.80
N LEU A 129 -3.86 8.35 8.02
CA LEU A 129 -5.12 8.09 8.70
C LEU A 129 -5.07 8.61 10.15
N THR A 130 -4.58 9.84 10.34
CA THR A 130 -4.62 10.51 11.65
C THR A 130 -5.92 11.30 11.83
N ASP A 131 -6.22 11.73 13.04
CA ASP A 131 -7.41 12.55 13.33
C ASP A 131 -7.27 14.02 12.89
N ASN A 132 -6.09 14.41 12.44
CA ASN A 132 -5.79 15.76 12.03
C ASN A 132 -5.63 15.83 10.51
N SER A 133 -6.54 16.52 9.83
CA SER A 133 -6.55 16.67 8.36
C SER A 133 -5.35 17.44 7.83
N GLU A 134 -4.86 18.45 8.58
CA GLU A 134 -3.66 19.21 8.22
C GLU A 134 -2.41 18.32 8.30
N LEU A 135 -2.29 17.51 9.35
CA LEU A 135 -1.21 16.56 9.48
C LEU A 135 -1.26 15.51 8.36
N ASN A 136 -2.45 14.99 8.04
CA ASN A 136 -2.60 14.04 6.94
C ASN A 136 -2.15 14.67 5.60
N GLN A 137 -2.46 15.94 5.37
CA GLN A 137 -2.02 16.64 4.17
C GLN A 137 -0.49 16.79 4.12
N LEU A 138 0.15 17.12 5.24
CA LEU A 138 1.62 17.20 5.33
C LEU A 138 2.26 15.82 5.13
N LEU A 139 1.71 14.78 5.73
CA LEU A 139 2.15 13.39 5.53
C LEU A 139 2.04 12.99 4.06
N MET A 140 0.89 13.27 3.42
CA MET A 140 0.70 12.98 2.00
C MET A 140 1.74 13.72 1.14
N GLN A 141 2.02 14.98 1.43
CA GLN A 141 3.05 15.74 0.73
C GLN A 141 4.43 15.12 0.91
N ARG A 142 4.81 14.81 2.15
CA ARG A 142 6.12 14.25 2.48
C ARG A 142 6.35 12.88 1.80
N TRP A 143 5.36 12.00 1.88
CA TRP A 143 5.45 10.69 1.24
C TRP A 143 5.38 10.76 -0.29
N ALA A 144 4.71 11.77 -0.87
CA ALA A 144 4.69 11.97 -2.31
C ALA A 144 6.03 12.48 -2.88
N GLU A 145 6.94 12.97 -2.05
CA GLU A 145 8.32 13.28 -2.43
C GLU A 145 9.15 12.01 -2.63
N GLN A 146 8.85 10.94 -1.88
CA GLN A 146 9.55 9.65 -1.95
C GLN A 146 8.89 8.68 -2.94
N LEU A 147 7.57 8.75 -3.06
CA LEU A 147 6.75 7.89 -3.89
C LEU A 147 6.09 8.68 -5.02
N SER A 148 5.09 8.13 -5.66
CA SER A 148 4.24 8.85 -6.61
C SER A 148 3.01 9.42 -5.92
N ARG A 149 2.52 10.59 -6.39
CA ARG A 149 1.30 11.24 -5.87
C ARG A 149 0.06 10.36 -5.99
N ASP A 150 0.03 9.46 -6.97
CA ASP A 150 -1.13 8.61 -7.27
C ASP A 150 -1.30 7.45 -6.31
N ILE A 151 -0.27 7.14 -5.50
CA ILE A 151 -0.25 6.03 -4.57
C ILE A 151 -0.22 6.48 -3.10
N VAL A 152 -0.33 7.78 -2.86
CA VAL A 152 -0.40 8.36 -1.51
C VAL A 152 -1.81 8.86 -1.25
N TYR A 153 -2.43 8.32 -0.20
CA TYR A 153 -3.80 8.59 0.20
C TYR A 153 -3.85 9.20 1.60
N GLY A 154 -4.92 9.93 1.89
CA GLY A 154 -5.14 10.44 3.25
C GLY A 154 -6.61 10.74 3.53
N TRP A 155 -7.00 10.56 4.79
CA TRP A 155 -8.29 11.00 5.27
C TRP A 155 -8.34 12.53 5.31
N ILE A 156 -9.19 13.11 4.49
CA ILE A 156 -9.47 14.57 4.43
C ILE A 156 -10.99 14.74 4.40
N PRO A 157 -11.60 15.48 5.33
CA PRO A 157 -13.04 15.75 5.31
C PRO A 157 -13.49 16.39 4.00
N ALA A 158 -14.69 16.05 3.53
CA ALA A 158 -15.21 16.54 2.25
C ALA A 158 -15.45 18.06 2.25
N ASP A 159 -15.75 18.63 3.41
CA ASP A 159 -15.97 20.05 3.66
C ASP A 159 -14.70 20.81 4.03
N TYR A 160 -13.56 20.11 4.07
CA TYR A 160 -12.28 20.73 4.41
C TYR A 160 -11.86 21.77 3.35
N ALA A 161 -11.76 23.01 3.78
CA ALA A 161 -11.20 24.10 2.98
C ALA A 161 -9.69 24.19 3.28
N PRO A 162 -8.82 23.65 2.41
CA PRO A 162 -7.39 23.64 2.68
C PRO A 162 -6.82 25.06 2.74
N SER A 163 -5.99 25.32 3.74
CA SER A 163 -5.17 26.55 3.80
C SER A 163 -4.13 26.56 2.67
N ILE A 164 -3.84 25.42 2.08
CA ILE A 164 -2.92 25.22 0.96
C ILE A 164 -3.76 24.91 -0.29
N THR A 165 -3.54 25.68 -1.34
CA THR A 165 -4.37 25.66 -2.58
C THR A 165 -4.30 24.36 -3.38
N ASN A 166 -3.32 23.47 -3.12
CA ASN A 166 -3.15 22.22 -3.83
C ASN A 166 -2.91 21.05 -2.85
N ILE A 167 -3.89 20.17 -2.71
CA ILE A 167 -3.71 18.90 -2.01
C ILE A 167 -2.84 17.99 -2.89
N ILE A 168 -1.72 17.53 -2.34
CA ILE A 168 -0.85 16.53 -2.98
C ILE A 168 -1.28 15.16 -2.52
N GLY A 169 -1.45 14.23 -3.46
CA GLY A 169 -1.97 12.89 -3.17
C GLY A 169 -3.48 12.79 -3.37
N GLN A 170 -4.07 11.69 -2.91
CA GLN A 170 -5.48 11.34 -3.12
C GLN A 170 -6.27 11.47 -1.81
N PRO A 171 -7.12 12.51 -1.64
CA PRO A 171 -8.01 12.59 -0.49
C PRO A 171 -9.09 11.49 -0.59
N ILE A 172 -9.24 10.71 0.47
CA ILE A 172 -10.22 9.62 0.56
C ILE A 172 -11.00 9.71 1.87
N PHE A 173 -12.09 8.95 1.96
CA PHE A 173 -12.92 8.83 3.15
C PHE A 173 -13.49 10.16 3.68
N GLY A 174 -13.62 11.17 2.81
CA GLY A 174 -14.08 12.50 3.21
C GLY A 174 -15.51 12.56 3.76
N ASN A 175 -16.33 11.56 3.48
CA ASN A 175 -17.69 11.43 4.02
C ASN A 175 -17.75 10.67 5.35
N LEU A 176 -16.60 10.21 5.86
CA LEU A 176 -16.50 9.55 7.14
C LEU A 176 -16.13 10.55 8.24
N ASP A 177 -16.61 10.26 9.44
CA ASP A 177 -16.18 10.94 10.65
C ASP A 177 -14.64 10.79 10.86
N PRO A 178 -14.04 11.63 11.71
CA PRO A 178 -12.63 11.49 12.08
C PRO A 178 -12.29 10.09 12.58
N PRO A 179 -11.09 9.56 12.28
CA PRO A 179 -10.65 8.23 12.69
C PRO A 179 -10.82 7.89 14.17
N ALA A 180 -10.73 8.88 15.07
CA ALA A 180 -11.01 8.69 16.49
C ALA A 180 -12.48 8.36 16.77
N VAL A 181 -13.41 9.02 16.07
CA VAL A 181 -14.86 8.75 16.19
C VAL A 181 -15.15 7.34 15.65
N LEU A 182 -14.62 7.01 14.44
CA LEU A 182 -14.76 5.66 13.88
C LEU A 182 -14.20 4.58 14.82
N SER A 183 -13.03 4.84 15.41
CA SER A 183 -12.42 3.94 16.39
C SER A 183 -13.31 3.74 17.62
N SER A 184 -13.95 4.81 18.11
CA SER A 184 -14.89 4.75 19.23
C SER A 184 -16.13 3.92 18.90
N GLU A 185 -16.69 4.09 17.71
CA GLU A 185 -17.87 3.34 17.26
C GLU A 185 -17.56 1.84 17.08
N LEU A 186 -16.36 1.50 16.59
CA LEU A 186 -15.88 0.11 16.53
C LEU A 186 -15.66 -0.50 17.91
N ILE A 187 -15.16 0.27 18.90
CA ILE A 187 -15.01 -0.19 20.28
C ILE A 187 -16.38 -0.46 20.93
N LYS A 188 -17.35 0.41 20.67
CA LYS A 188 -18.74 0.25 21.17
C LYS A 188 -19.50 -0.85 20.45
N ARG A 189 -18.93 -1.42 19.37
CA ARG A 189 -19.57 -2.39 18.47
C ARG A 189 -20.83 -1.87 17.78
N ASN A 190 -20.97 -0.58 17.61
CA ASN A 190 -22.04 0.02 16.83
C ASN A 190 -21.83 -0.20 15.33
N PHE A 191 -20.56 -0.33 14.92
CA PHE A 191 -20.13 -0.58 13.56
C PHE A 191 -19.09 -1.70 13.51
N THR A 192 -18.95 -2.29 12.32
CA THR A 192 -17.94 -3.30 11.99
C THR A 192 -17.28 -2.96 10.66
N ILE A 193 -16.06 -3.49 10.47
CA ILE A 193 -15.40 -3.52 9.16
C ILE A 193 -15.47 -4.96 8.67
N GLU A 194 -16.09 -5.16 7.50
CA GLU A 194 -16.29 -6.49 6.92
C GLU A 194 -15.87 -6.51 5.45
N THR A 195 -15.48 -7.69 4.98
CA THR A 195 -15.16 -7.92 3.58
C THR A 195 -16.31 -8.67 2.93
N ILE A 196 -16.92 -8.07 1.92
CA ILE A 196 -18.08 -8.61 1.19
C ILE A 196 -17.61 -9.02 -0.21
N PRO A 197 -17.76 -10.30 -0.60
CA PRO A 197 -17.49 -10.73 -1.98
C PRO A 197 -18.57 -10.18 -2.92
N ILE A 198 -18.14 -9.70 -4.09
CA ILE A 198 -19.03 -9.14 -5.10
C ILE A 198 -19.40 -10.24 -6.11
N ASN A 199 -20.68 -10.53 -6.21
CA ASN A 199 -21.25 -11.47 -7.16
C ASN A 199 -22.36 -10.77 -7.96
N HIS A 200 -22.74 -11.28 -9.12
CA HIS A 200 -23.81 -10.75 -10.01
C HIS A 200 -25.16 -10.45 -9.33
N THR A 201 -25.42 -11.07 -8.17
CA THR A 201 -26.67 -10.92 -7.42
C THR A 201 -26.57 -10.00 -6.20
N THR A 202 -25.38 -9.45 -5.92
CA THR A 202 -25.19 -8.60 -4.74
C THR A 202 -25.69 -7.19 -5.04
N HIS A 203 -26.98 -6.94 -4.78
CA HIS A 203 -27.52 -5.59 -4.72
C HIS A 203 -27.00 -4.95 -3.44
N PHE A 204 -26.02 -4.05 -3.57
CA PHE A 204 -25.44 -3.34 -2.45
C PHE A 204 -26.40 -2.21 -2.03
N GLU A 205 -27.15 -2.42 -0.95
CA GLU A 205 -27.88 -1.34 -0.30
C GLU A 205 -26.89 -0.47 0.49
N ILE A 206 -26.47 0.64 -0.14
CA ILE A 206 -25.52 1.62 0.43
C ILE A 206 -26.06 2.27 1.73
N SER A 207 -27.35 2.14 2.03
CA SER A 207 -28.03 2.82 3.13
C SER A 207 -27.41 2.53 4.52
N ASN A 208 -26.76 1.38 4.71
CA ASN A 208 -26.18 0.96 6.00
C ASN A 208 -24.68 0.63 5.95
N ALA A 209 -24.03 0.71 4.79
CA ALA A 209 -22.63 0.36 4.62
C ALA A 209 -21.89 1.38 3.77
N ILE A 210 -20.70 1.77 4.22
CA ILE A 210 -19.83 2.73 3.53
C ILE A 210 -18.65 1.95 2.94
N PRO A 211 -18.47 1.95 1.61
CA PRO A 211 -17.37 1.26 0.98
C PRO A 211 -16.04 1.98 1.26
N LEU A 212 -15.02 1.23 1.69
CA LEU A 212 -13.71 1.73 2.03
C LEU A 212 -12.67 1.39 0.98
N VAL A 213 -12.49 0.08 0.71
CA VAL A 213 -11.43 -0.43 -0.14
C VAL A 213 -11.97 -1.53 -1.04
N LEU A 214 -11.65 -1.44 -2.31
CA LEU A 214 -11.92 -2.47 -3.31
C LEU A 214 -10.70 -3.39 -3.43
N LEU A 215 -10.92 -4.69 -3.25
CA LEU A 215 -9.93 -5.73 -3.42
C LEU A 215 -10.10 -6.40 -4.77
N LYS A 216 -9.08 -6.29 -5.64
CA LYS A 216 -9.01 -6.91 -6.98
C LYS A 216 -7.83 -7.86 -7.03
N GLY A 217 -8.05 -9.14 -6.74
CA GLY A 217 -6.96 -10.09 -6.57
C GLY A 217 -5.94 -9.57 -5.55
N LYS A 218 -4.69 -9.40 -5.98
CA LYS A 218 -3.62 -8.88 -5.09
C LYS A 218 -3.69 -7.37 -4.81
N GLN A 219 -4.44 -6.61 -5.60
CA GLN A 219 -4.50 -5.16 -5.46
C GLN A 219 -5.59 -4.74 -4.47
N ALA A 220 -5.26 -3.78 -3.61
CA ALA A 220 -6.23 -3.08 -2.77
C ALA A 220 -6.24 -1.61 -3.20
N LYS A 221 -7.42 -1.08 -3.55
CA LYS A 221 -7.59 0.31 -3.98
C LYS A 221 -8.64 0.99 -3.11
N PRO A 222 -8.33 2.09 -2.43
CA PRO A 222 -9.34 2.87 -1.72
C PRO A 222 -10.40 3.38 -2.70
N ILE A 223 -11.65 3.37 -2.26
CA ILE A 223 -12.76 3.80 -3.10
C ILE A 223 -12.84 5.31 -3.10
N ASN A 224 -12.87 5.86 -4.32
CA ASN A 224 -13.17 7.26 -4.53
C ASN A 224 -14.68 7.41 -4.78
N LEU A 225 -15.39 7.97 -3.80
CA LEU A 225 -16.83 8.18 -3.88
C LEU A 225 -17.27 9.25 -4.92
N LYS A 226 -16.31 9.93 -5.57
CA LYS A 226 -16.59 10.84 -6.68
C LYS A 226 -16.91 10.11 -7.98
N GLU A 227 -16.48 8.86 -8.11
CA GLU A 227 -16.80 7.99 -9.24
C GLU A 227 -17.91 7.03 -8.85
N SER A 228 -18.81 6.70 -9.79
CA SER A 228 -19.85 5.72 -9.48
C SER A 228 -19.26 4.37 -9.14
N LEU A 229 -19.68 3.80 -8.05
CA LEU A 229 -19.18 2.53 -7.53
C LEU A 229 -19.34 1.39 -8.56
N GLU A 230 -20.45 1.38 -9.29
CA GLU A 230 -20.79 0.40 -10.31
C GLU A 230 -19.74 0.28 -11.42
N ASN A 231 -19.08 1.39 -11.77
CA ASN A 231 -18.04 1.41 -12.79
C ASN A 231 -16.68 0.87 -12.28
N GLN A 232 -16.51 0.80 -10.97
CA GLN A 232 -15.27 0.37 -10.34
C GLN A 232 -15.25 -1.12 -10.02
N ILE A 233 -16.40 -1.74 -9.84
CA ILE A 233 -16.58 -3.10 -9.33
C ILE A 233 -16.75 -4.10 -10.48
N LYS A 234 -16.19 -5.30 -10.31
CA LYS A 234 -16.40 -6.44 -11.20
C LYS A 234 -16.73 -7.69 -10.38
N ASP A 235 -17.36 -8.66 -11.04
CA ASP A 235 -17.57 -9.98 -10.45
C ASP A 235 -16.25 -10.63 -10.05
N GLY A 236 -16.23 -11.20 -8.85
CA GLY A 236 -15.05 -11.81 -8.25
C GLY A 236 -14.18 -10.84 -7.46
N ASP A 237 -14.48 -9.53 -7.49
CA ASP A 237 -13.87 -8.56 -6.59
C ASP A 237 -14.43 -8.73 -5.15
N SER A 238 -13.76 -8.15 -4.16
CA SER A 238 -14.28 -8.06 -2.78
C SER A 238 -14.24 -6.61 -2.31
N LEU A 239 -15.19 -6.23 -1.49
CA LEU A 239 -15.35 -4.88 -0.99
C LEU A 239 -15.20 -4.85 0.53
N ILE A 240 -14.25 -4.08 1.04
CA ILE A 240 -14.16 -3.76 2.46
C ILE A 240 -15.12 -2.61 2.75
N VAL A 241 -16.02 -2.84 3.69
CA VAL A 241 -17.08 -1.88 4.06
C VAL A 241 -17.03 -1.56 5.55
N TYR A 242 -17.41 -0.34 5.90
CA TYR A 242 -17.72 0.10 7.24
C TYR A 242 -19.24 0.16 7.38
N GLN A 243 -19.81 -0.73 8.18
CA GLN A 243 -21.26 -0.86 8.26
C GLN A 243 -21.76 -0.87 9.70
N LYS A 244 -23.00 -0.40 9.86
CA LYS A 244 -23.68 -0.42 11.15
C LYS A 244 -24.03 -1.85 11.53
N GLN A 245 -23.70 -2.26 12.74
CA GLN A 245 -24.04 -3.58 13.24
C GLN A 245 -25.55 -3.64 13.54
N ASN A 246 -26.29 -4.47 12.80
CA ASN A 246 -27.67 -4.77 13.12
C ASN A 246 -27.71 -5.74 14.28
N PHE A 247 -28.12 -5.30 15.46
CA PHE A 247 -28.25 -6.13 16.66
C PHE A 247 -29.25 -7.29 16.52
N GLN A 248 -29.98 -7.38 15.39
CA GLN A 248 -30.91 -8.49 15.14
C GLN A 248 -30.19 -9.79 14.73
N ASP A 249 -28.96 -9.72 14.23
CA ASP A 249 -28.15 -10.89 13.80
C ASP A 249 -27.07 -11.30 14.80
N ALA A 250 -27.03 -10.70 15.99
CA ALA A 250 -26.14 -11.16 17.03
C ALA A 250 -26.48 -12.62 17.36
N PRO A 251 -25.51 -13.56 17.30
CA PRO A 251 -25.77 -14.95 17.68
C PRO A 251 -26.35 -14.92 19.10
N LYS A 252 -27.60 -15.38 19.25
CA LYS A 252 -28.23 -15.55 20.57
C LYS A 252 -27.34 -16.51 21.34
N VAL A 253 -26.46 -15.96 22.17
CA VAL A 253 -25.76 -16.75 23.18
C VAL A 253 -26.87 -17.27 24.12
N ARG A 254 -27.21 -18.54 23.93
CA ARG A 254 -28.15 -19.22 24.80
C ARG A 254 -27.56 -19.23 26.21
N PRO A 255 -28.28 -18.83 27.23
CA PRO A 255 -27.76 -18.76 28.60
C PRO A 255 -27.66 -20.15 29.26
N ASP A 256 -27.56 -21.23 28.50
CA ASP A 256 -27.66 -22.60 29.03
C ASP A 256 -26.39 -23.14 29.73
N HIS A 257 -25.27 -22.39 29.68
CA HIS A 257 -24.02 -22.84 30.33
C HIS A 257 -23.69 -22.17 31.68
N LEU A 258 -24.48 -21.20 32.16
CA LEU A 258 -24.21 -20.51 33.43
C LEU A 258 -25.00 -21.09 34.66
N GLN A 259 -25.84 -22.12 34.48
CA GLN A 259 -26.59 -22.73 35.60
C GLN A 259 -25.96 -24.00 36.20
N LYS A 260 -24.80 -24.44 35.71
CA LYS A 260 -24.16 -25.67 36.22
C LYS A 260 -23.01 -25.49 37.21
N GLU A 261 -22.56 -24.27 37.47
CA GLU A 261 -21.45 -24.02 38.44
C GLU A 261 -21.83 -23.32 39.74
N LEU A 262 -23.12 -23.20 40.06
CA LEU A 262 -23.59 -22.64 41.34
C LEU A 262 -24.41 -23.67 42.12
N LYS A 263 -23.90 -24.90 42.22
CA LYS A 263 -24.35 -25.87 43.25
C LYS A 263 -23.12 -26.61 43.79
N ILE A 264 -22.43 -25.96 44.71
CA ILE A 264 -21.77 -26.59 45.88
C ILE A 264 -21.94 -25.60 47.04
#